data_9a111296b4653a965091d44c948420af
#
_entry.id   9a111296b4653a965091d44c948420af
#
_cell.length_a   1.000
_cell.length_b   1.000
_cell.length_c   1.000
_cell.angle_alpha   90.00
_cell.angle_beta   90.00
_cell.angle_gamma   90.00
#
_symmetry.space_group_name_H-M   'P 1'
#
loop_
_entity.id
_entity.type
_entity.pdbx_description
1 polymer ?
#
loop_
_entity_poly.entity_id
_entity_poly.type
_entity_poly.pdbx_seq_one_letter_code
_entity_poly.pdbx_strand_id
1 'polypeptide(L)' 'MEKKVYTVTDIQTILGLSRTKAYDFIKNAYNSKKPFPVIKIDSTYRIPKDRFDEWFYSNNF' A
#
# COMPACT_ATOMS: atom_id res chain seq x y z
N MET A 1 -10.62 8.64 15.07
CA MET A 1 -11.28 7.90 14.01
C MET A 1 -10.32 6.97 13.30
N GLU A 2 -10.73 5.76 13.06
CA GLU A 2 -9.86 4.77 12.49
C GLU A 2 -9.62 4.98 11.01
N LYS A 3 -8.38 4.83 10.60
CA LYS A 3 -8.03 4.92 9.20
C LYS A 3 -8.52 3.70 8.45
N LYS A 4 -9.13 3.94 7.30
CA LYS A 4 -9.60 2.84 6.45
C LYS A 4 -8.69 2.61 5.25
N VAL A 5 -7.78 3.53 5.00
CA VAL A 5 -6.81 3.40 3.91
C VAL A 5 -5.45 3.85 4.41
N TYR A 6 -4.41 3.32 3.79
CA TYR A 6 -3.04 3.75 4.04
C TYR A 6 -2.58 4.67 2.91
N THR A 7 -1.66 5.56 3.25
CA THR A 7 -0.96 6.37 2.25
C THR A 7 0.35 5.69 1.90
N VAL A 8 1.04 6.22 0.89
CA VAL A 8 2.38 5.71 0.56
C VAL A 8 3.32 5.89 1.74
N THR A 9 3.20 7.00 2.47
CA THR A 9 4.02 7.23 3.65
C THR A 9 3.78 6.17 4.73
N ASP A 10 2.53 5.77 4.91
CA ASP A 10 2.21 4.71 5.86
C ASP A 10 2.89 3.39 5.46
N ILE A 11 2.82 3.06 4.18
CA ILE A 11 3.45 1.83 3.68
C ILE A 11 4.96 1.90 3.85
N GLN A 12 5.55 3.05 3.60
CA GLN A 12 6.96 3.28 3.80
C GLN A 12 7.36 2.92 5.23
N THR A 13 6.60 3.39 6.19
CA THR A 13 6.86 3.14 7.61
C THR A 13 6.65 1.68 7.97
N ILE A 14 5.55 1.10 7.51
CA ILE A 14 5.19 -0.28 7.86
C ILE A 14 6.22 -1.26 7.33
N LEU A 15 6.66 -1.07 6.08
CA LEU A 15 7.58 -1.99 5.44
C LEU A 15 9.04 -1.60 5.60
N GLY A 16 9.31 -0.43 6.19
CA GLY A 16 10.68 0.01 6.38
C GLY A 16 11.41 0.31 5.08
N LEU A 17 10.69 0.86 4.10
CA LEU A 17 11.27 1.17 2.81
C LEU A 17 11.61 2.65 2.70
N SER A 18 12.52 2.99 1.77
CA SER A 18 12.74 4.37 1.42
C SER A 18 11.51 4.90 0.70
N ARG A 19 11.39 6.22 0.64
CA ARG A 19 10.24 6.84 -0.02
C ARG A 19 10.14 6.41 -1.49
N THR A 20 11.27 6.40 -2.18
CA THR A 20 11.29 6.02 -3.59
C THR A 20 10.84 4.58 -3.78
N LYS A 21 11.36 3.68 -2.96
CA LYS A 21 10.99 2.28 -3.07
C LYS A 21 9.55 2.02 -2.71
N ALA A 22 9.04 2.71 -1.70
CA ALA A 22 7.64 2.56 -1.33
C ALA A 22 6.74 3.06 -2.44
N TYR A 23 7.08 4.19 -3.03
CA TYR A 23 6.30 4.75 -4.12
C TYR A 23 6.29 3.82 -5.32
N ASP A 24 7.45 3.29 -5.70
CA ASP A 24 7.54 2.36 -6.83
C ASP A 24 6.74 1.10 -6.57
N PHE A 25 6.80 0.59 -5.36
CA PHE A 25 6.06 -0.60 -4.99
C PHE A 25 4.55 -0.38 -5.14
N ILE A 26 4.05 0.74 -4.64
CA ILE A 26 2.64 1.05 -4.71
C ILE A 26 2.21 1.33 -6.15
N LYS A 27 3.05 2.01 -6.92
CA LYS A 27 2.76 2.27 -8.32
C LYS A 27 2.64 0.96 -9.10
N ASN A 28 3.56 0.03 -8.87
CA ASN A 28 3.50 -1.27 -9.51
C ASN A 28 2.27 -2.06 -9.07
N ALA A 29 1.92 -2.00 -7.80
CA ALA A 29 0.73 -2.65 -7.31
C ALA A 29 -0.53 -2.08 -7.96
N TYR A 30 -0.55 -0.78 -8.16
CA TYR A 30 -1.67 -0.13 -8.82
C TYR A 30 -1.82 -0.61 -10.26
N ASN A 31 -0.71 -0.68 -10.98
CA ASN A 31 -0.72 -1.06 -12.38
C ASN A 31 -1.06 -2.54 -12.59
N SER A 32 -0.53 -3.41 -11.77
CA SER A 32 -0.74 -4.85 -11.92
C SER A 32 -1.91 -5.38 -11.09
N LYS A 33 -2.43 -4.56 -10.20
CA LYS A 33 -3.51 -4.92 -9.27
C LYS A 33 -3.11 -6.05 -8.33
N LYS A 34 -1.84 -6.18 -8.09
CA LYS A 34 -1.26 -7.17 -7.18
C LYS A 34 -0.11 -6.56 -6.42
N PRO A 35 0.14 -7.01 -5.20
CA PRO A 35 -0.53 -8.09 -4.49
C PRO A 35 -1.85 -7.69 -3.83
N PHE A 36 -2.20 -6.43 -3.87
CA PHE A 36 -3.45 -5.93 -3.32
C PHE A 36 -3.94 -4.78 -4.19
N PRO A 37 -5.24 -4.47 -4.14
CA PRO A 37 -5.76 -3.35 -4.93
C PRO A 37 -5.28 -2.02 -4.36
N VAL A 38 -5.02 -1.08 -5.24
CA VAL A 38 -4.63 0.28 -4.89
C VAL A 38 -5.60 1.23 -5.57
N ILE A 39 -6.05 2.23 -4.84
CA ILE A 39 -6.98 3.23 -5.35
C ILE A 39 -6.18 4.49 -5.65
N LYS A 40 -6.44 5.11 -6.78
CA LYS A 40 -5.82 6.38 -7.12
C LYS A 40 -6.88 7.47 -7.14
N ILE A 41 -6.68 8.50 -6.33
CA ILE A 41 -7.58 9.65 -6.27
C ILE A 41 -6.74 10.86 -6.64
N ASP A 42 -7.10 11.48 -7.77
CA ASP A 42 -6.29 12.54 -8.37
C ASP A 42 -4.89 11.99 -8.64
N SER A 43 -3.89 12.52 -7.99
CA SER A 43 -2.52 12.04 -8.15
C SER A 43 -2.04 11.28 -6.93
N THR A 44 -2.96 10.89 -6.07
CA THR A 44 -2.60 10.32 -4.77
C THR A 44 -3.05 8.88 -4.68
N TYR A 45 -2.13 8.01 -4.28
CA TYR A 45 -2.46 6.60 -4.06
C TYR A 45 -3.01 6.38 -2.68
N ARG A 46 -4.02 5.52 -2.60
CA ARG A 46 -4.60 5.09 -1.33
C ARG A 46 -4.70 3.58 -1.34
N ILE A 47 -4.28 2.96 -0.26
CA ILE A 47 -4.25 1.50 -0.17
C ILE A 47 -5.30 1.06 0.85
N PRO A 48 -6.32 0.28 0.44
CA PRO A 48 -7.30 -0.20 1.39
C PRO A 48 -6.63 -0.98 2.51
N LYS A 49 -6.88 -0.55 3.74
CA LYS A 49 -6.21 -1.14 4.90
C LYS A 49 -6.47 -2.63 5.01
N ASP A 50 -7.73 -3.04 4.87
CA ASP A 50 -8.08 -4.44 5.01
C ASP A 50 -7.34 -5.33 4.02
N ARG A 51 -7.23 -4.87 2.77
CA ARG A 51 -6.57 -5.65 1.73
C ARG A 51 -5.07 -5.72 1.95
N PHE A 52 -4.47 -4.60 2.33
CA PHE A 52 -3.05 -4.59 2.63
C PHE A 52 -2.75 -5.48 3.84
N ASP A 53 -3.54 -5.35 4.89
CA ASP A 53 -3.33 -6.13 6.10
C ASP A 53 -3.46 -7.63 5.81
N GLU A 54 -4.45 -8.00 5.01
CA GLU A 54 -4.66 -9.38 4.63
C GLU A 54 -3.43 -9.94 3.92
N TRP A 55 -2.91 -9.20 2.96
CA TRP A 55 -1.72 -9.61 2.25
C TRP A 55 -0.52 -9.69 3.18
N PHE A 56 -0.35 -8.66 4.01
CA PHE A 56 0.80 -8.56 4.88
C PHE A 56 0.85 -9.72 5.88
N TYR A 57 -0.28 -10.02 6.49
CA TYR A 57 -0.31 -11.07 7.51
C TYR A 57 -0.38 -12.47 6.92
N SER A 58 -0.87 -12.63 5.70
CA SER A 58 -0.89 -13.95 5.07
C SER A 58 0.43 -14.33 4.45
N ASN A 59 1.30 -13.37 4.21
CA ASN A 59 2.69 -13.65 3.81
C ASN A 59 3.47 -14.02 5.04
N ASN A 60 3.13 -15.05 5.62
CA ASN A 60 3.57 -15.38 6.89
C ASN A 60 5.03 -15.61 7.07
N PHE A 61 5.54 -15.14 8.09
CA PHE A 61 6.97 -15.11 8.36
C PHE A 61 7.36 -16.09 9.42
#